data_101fc237323c8de98d8a31f6d4f3e3f7
#
_entry.id   101fc237323c8de98d8a31f6d4f3e3f7
#
_cell.length_a   1.000
_cell.length_b   1.000
_cell.length_c   1.000
_cell.angle_alpha   90.00
_cell.angle_beta   90.00
_cell.angle_gamma   90.00
#
_symmetry.space_group_name_H-M   'P 1'
#
loop_
_entity.id
_entity.type
_entity.pdbx_description
1 polymer ?
#
loop_
_entity_poly.entity_id
_entity_poly.type
_entity_poly.pdbx_seq_one_letter_code
_entity_poly.pdbx_strand_id
1 'polypeptide(L)' 'MIKVGSKWVGNENNIFRVIHVIELDDHTWIHYIKDNAPEDSNREYSCYEESFLSRYREIPRD' A
#
# COMPACT_ATOMS: atom_id res chain seq x y z
N MET A 1 -6.86 10.28 -3.28
CA MET A 1 -6.05 10.26 -2.06
C MET A 1 -6.04 8.86 -1.45
N ILE A 2 -4.87 8.37 -1.11
CA ILE A 2 -4.71 7.03 -0.54
C ILE A 2 -5.06 7.07 0.95
N LYS A 3 -5.89 6.14 1.39
CA LYS A 3 -6.33 6.09 2.80
C LYS A 3 -5.75 4.89 3.52
N VAL A 4 -5.46 5.08 4.81
CA VAL A 4 -5.07 3.98 5.68
C VAL A 4 -6.21 2.95 5.73
N GLY A 5 -5.85 1.69 5.63
CA GLY A 5 -6.82 0.59 5.61
C GLY A 5 -7.30 0.22 4.22
N SER A 6 -6.97 1.01 3.20
CA SER A 6 -7.37 0.68 1.83
C SER A 6 -6.57 -0.50 1.29
N LYS A 7 -7.18 -1.27 0.40
CA LYS A 7 -6.54 -2.44 -0.20
C LYS A 7 -6.24 -2.18 -1.66
N TRP A 8 -5.12 -2.71 -2.10
CA TRP A 8 -4.60 -2.47 -3.45
C TRP A 8 -4.07 -3.77 -4.03
N VAL A 9 -4.20 -3.91 -5.33
CA VAL A 9 -3.71 -5.10 -6.03
C VAL A 9 -2.54 -4.73 -6.92
N GLY A 10 -1.48 -5.54 -6.82
CA GLY A 10 -0.29 -5.40 -7.66
C GLY A 10 -0.17 -6.54 -8.64
N ASN A 11 1.08 -6.82 -9.06
CA ASN A 11 1.35 -7.90 -9.98
C ASN A 11 1.00 -9.26 -9.36
N GLU A 12 0.60 -10.20 -10.20
CA GLU A 12 0.30 -11.57 -9.77
C GLU A 12 -0.81 -11.65 -8.73
N ASN A 13 -1.71 -10.67 -8.75
CA ASN A 13 -2.85 -10.63 -7.82
C ASN A 13 -2.45 -10.57 -6.36
N ASN A 14 -1.27 -10.03 -6.07
CA ASN A 14 -0.87 -9.77 -4.69
C ASN A 14 -1.70 -8.61 -4.14
N ILE A 15 -2.27 -8.81 -2.95
CA ILE A 15 -3.09 -7.82 -2.29
C ILE A 15 -2.28 -7.15 -1.19
N PHE A 16 -2.29 -5.83 -1.19
CA PHE A 16 -1.58 -5.03 -0.19
C PHE A 16 -2.57 -4.15 0.56
N ARG A 17 -2.25 -3.86 1.81
CA ARG A 17 -3.06 -2.99 2.64
C ARG A 17 -2.20 -1.83 3.14
N VAL A 18 -2.70 -0.62 2.96
CA VAL A 18 -2.00 0.58 3.43
C VAL A 18 -2.16 0.69 4.94
N ILE A 19 -1.04 0.84 5.64
CA ILE A 19 -1.04 0.92 7.10
C ILE A 19 -0.71 2.33 7.60
N HIS A 20 0.08 3.09 6.84
CA HIS A 20 0.40 4.47 7.21
C HIS A 20 0.53 5.34 5.96
N VAL A 21 0.10 6.58 6.09
CA VAL A 21 0.29 7.60 5.07
C VAL A 21 0.92 8.79 5.76
N ILE A 22 2.14 9.13 5.39
CA ILE A 22 2.93 10.14 6.07
C ILE A 22 3.38 11.20 5.08
N GLU A 23 3.09 12.47 5.38
CA GLU A 23 3.55 13.58 4.56
C GLU A 23 4.83 14.14 5.13
N LEU A 24 5.89 14.14 4.31
CA LEU A 24 7.21 14.65 4.68
C LEU A 24 7.82 15.37 3.50
N ASP A 25 8.27 16.62 3.69
CA ASP A 25 9.07 17.35 2.69
C ASP A 25 8.48 17.30 1.28
N ASP A 26 7.25 17.70 1.12
CA ASP A 26 6.56 17.75 -0.18
C ASP A 26 6.28 16.39 -0.80
N HIS A 27 6.57 15.32 -0.09
CA HIS A 27 6.26 13.96 -0.55
C HIS A 27 5.34 13.27 0.41
N THR A 28 4.48 12.42 -0.14
CA THR A 28 3.64 11.54 0.66
C THR A 28 4.22 10.14 0.61
N TRP A 29 4.55 9.60 1.78
CA TRP A 29 5.06 8.24 1.92
C TRP A 29 3.93 7.29 2.21
N ILE A 30 3.89 6.19 1.48
CA ILE A 30 2.90 5.14 1.69
C ILE A 30 3.61 3.95 2.31
N HIS A 31 3.16 3.54 3.49
CA HIS A 31 3.63 2.32 4.14
C HIS A 31 2.55 1.27 4.00
N TYR A 32 2.93 0.07 3.57
CA TYR A 32 1.96 -0.97 3.30
C TYR A 32 2.53 -2.34 3.58
N ILE A 33 1.64 -3.30 3.78
CA ILE A 33 2.00 -4.69 4.02
C ILE A 33 1.21 -5.57 3.05
N LYS A 34 1.71 -6.79 2.83
CA LYS A 34 1.00 -7.76 2.01
C LYS A 34 -0.14 -8.35 2.84
N ASP A 35 -1.37 -8.13 2.38
CA ASP A 35 -2.56 -8.45 3.16
C ASP A 35 -2.76 -9.96 3.35
N ASN A 36 -2.33 -10.76 2.40
CA ASN A 36 -2.52 -12.21 2.42
C ASN A 36 -1.24 -12.97 2.75
N ALA A 37 -0.25 -12.31 3.37
CA ALA A 37 0.97 -12.98 3.79
C ALA A 37 0.77 -13.68 5.13
N PRO A 38 1.49 -14.79 5.37
CA PRO A 38 1.50 -15.41 6.70
C PRO A 38 2.01 -14.43 7.76
N GLU A 39 1.52 -14.57 8.99
CA GLU A 39 1.85 -13.65 10.07
C GLU A 39 3.36 -13.55 10.33
N ASP A 40 4.07 -14.63 10.16
CA ASP A 40 5.52 -14.65 10.40
C ASP A 40 6.33 -14.10 9.22
N SER A 41 5.66 -13.62 8.18
CA SER A 41 6.31 -13.01 7.01
C SER A 41 5.97 -11.53 6.89
N ASN A 42 5.75 -10.86 7.99
CA ASN A 42 5.34 -9.45 7.99
C ASN A 42 6.47 -8.54 7.53
N ARG A 43 6.51 -8.29 6.24
CA ARG A 43 7.44 -7.32 5.69
C ARG A 43 6.68 -6.03 5.40
N GLU A 44 7.20 -4.94 5.95
CA GLU A 44 6.64 -3.63 5.66
C GLU A 44 7.37 -3.03 4.47
N TYR A 45 6.58 -2.49 3.55
CA TYR A 45 7.10 -1.80 2.37
C TYR A 45 6.79 -0.33 2.47
N SER A 46 7.60 0.49 1.82
CA SER A 46 7.30 1.91 1.73
C SER A 46 7.75 2.47 0.39
N CYS A 47 7.02 3.45 -0.10
CA CYS A 47 7.38 4.17 -1.31
C CYS A 47 6.64 5.49 -1.35
N TYR A 48 7.03 6.36 -2.28
CA TYR A 48 6.29 7.60 -2.51
C TYR A 48 4.94 7.29 -3.15
N GLU A 49 3.99 8.19 -2.92
CA GLU A 49 2.64 8.03 -3.45
C GLU A 49 2.64 7.86 -4.96
N GLU A 50 3.45 8.62 -5.68
CA GLU A 50 3.52 8.54 -7.13
C GLU A 50 3.92 7.14 -7.59
N SER A 51 4.92 6.56 -6.92
CA SER A 51 5.37 5.20 -7.24
C SER A 51 4.31 4.17 -6.91
N PHE A 52 3.63 4.37 -5.79
CA PHE A 52 2.57 3.47 -5.37
C PHE A 52 1.43 3.45 -6.39
N LEU A 53 1.00 4.63 -6.82
CA LEU A 53 -0.10 4.74 -7.78
C LEU A 53 0.25 4.18 -9.15
N SER A 54 1.54 4.17 -9.50
CA SER A 54 1.97 3.61 -10.79
C SER A 54 2.05 2.09 -10.78
N ARG A 55 2.15 1.49 -9.59
CA ARG A 55 2.35 0.03 -9.47
C ARG A 55 1.08 -0.72 -9.07
N TYR A 56 0.17 -0.06 -8.37
CA TYR A 56 -0.97 -0.73 -7.76
C TYR A 56 -2.27 -0.07 -8.15
N ARG A 57 -3.36 -0.83 -8.09
CA ARG A 57 -4.71 -0.32 -8.34
C ARG A 57 -5.55 -0.57 -7.11
N GLU A 58 -6.34 0.42 -6.76
CA GLU A 58 -7.20 0.29 -5.59
C GLU A 58 -8.32 -0.70 -5.84
N ILE A 59 -8.56 -1.54 -4.83
CA ILE A 59 -9.69 -2.45 -4.85
C ILE A 59 -10.88 -1.68 -4.30
N PRO A 60 -11.98 -1.55 -5.07
CA PRO A 60 -13.13 -0.79 -4.61
C PRO A 60 -13.70 -1.37 -3.32
N ARG A 61 -14.15 -0.49 -2.46
CA ARG A 61 -14.88 -0.89 -1.26
C ARG A 61 -16.36 -1.01 -1.61
N ASP A 62 -16.96 -2.03 -1.10
CA ASP A 62 -18.41 -2.20 -1.23
C ASP A 62 -19.14 -1.34 -0.22
#